data_7a902dcf6fe8a62800712f67f373be06
#
_entry.id   7a902dcf6fe8a62800712f67f373be06
#
_cell.length_a   1.000
_cell.length_b   1.000
_cell.length_c   1.000
_cell.angle_alpha   90.00
_cell.angle_beta   90.00
_cell.angle_gamma   90.00
#
_symmetry.space_group_name_H-M   'P 1'
#
loop_
_entity.id
_entity.type
_entity.pdbx_description
1 polymer ?
#
loop_
_entity_poly.entity_id
_entity_poly.type
_entity_poly.pdbx_seq_one_letter_code
_entity_poly.pdbx_strand_id
1 'polypeptide(L)'
;MADSTHSRHLAPGVPARRTAEAIALTTVSTAVESPLLRMTRETSTQYWNDSCALAELTYAVERGATGATSNPSIVLEVLKKEREHWQPRILALAAEHPTWSEVDLTWALIGEMATRGAGVLAPVFERMAGRAGRLSIQVNPAEHRHPERMVEQSLGLSALAPNVQVKFPVTTAGLAGLEEATARGVTITATVSFSVAQAVAAAEAVERGLERRRS
;
A
#
# COMPACT_ATOMS: atom_id res chain seq x y z
N MET A 1 30.49 -51.12 57.33
CA MET A 1 31.88 -50.65 57.41
C MET A 1 31.83 -49.23 56.84
N ALA A 2 31.84 -48.35 57.77
CA ALA A 2 32.67 -47.17 57.98
C ALA A 2 32.44 -46.08 56.95
N ASP A 3 31.70 -45.06 57.30
CA ASP A 3 32.01 -43.92 58.21
C ASP A 3 33.01 -42.96 57.56
N SER A 4 32.56 -41.74 57.35
CA SER A 4 33.16 -40.55 57.90
C SER A 4 32.64 -39.29 57.19
N THR A 5 31.68 -38.65 57.82
CA THR A 5 31.57 -37.22 58.10
C THR A 5 32.80 -36.34 57.82
N HIS A 6 32.62 -35.19 57.16
CA HIS A 6 33.14 -33.92 57.66
C HIS A 6 32.32 -32.72 57.17
N SER A 7 31.66 -32.20 58.14
CA SER A 7 31.05 -30.88 58.14
C SER A 7 32.09 -29.79 58.33
N ARG A 8 32.02 -28.67 57.60
CA ARG A 8 32.51 -27.36 58.06
C ARG A 8 31.75 -26.25 57.28
N HIS A 9 30.86 -25.62 57.99
CA HIS A 9 30.86 -24.23 58.46
C HIS A 9 31.09 -23.14 57.40
N LEU A 10 30.02 -22.53 57.03
CA LEU A 10 29.53 -21.13 57.23
C LEU A 10 30.59 -20.02 57.32
N ALA A 11 30.47 -19.09 56.39
CA ALA A 11 30.63 -17.67 56.68
C ALA A 11 29.61 -16.85 55.88
N PRO A 12 29.03 -15.80 56.47
CA PRO A 12 27.85 -15.14 55.91
C PRO A 12 28.19 -13.83 55.18
N GLY A 13 27.33 -13.48 54.24
CA GLY A 13 26.92 -12.12 54.04
C GLY A 13 27.75 -11.26 53.09
N VAL A 14 27.27 -11.13 51.84
CA VAL A 14 27.35 -9.86 51.12
C VAL A 14 26.02 -9.65 50.43
N PRO A 15 25.35 -8.52 50.60
CA PRO A 15 24.05 -8.24 49.99
C PRO A 15 24.25 -7.90 48.49
N ALA A 16 23.73 -8.73 47.65
CA ALA A 16 23.52 -8.36 46.25
C ALA A 16 22.32 -7.42 46.14
N ARG A 17 22.57 -6.14 46.15
CA ARG A 17 21.63 -5.13 45.63
C ARG A 17 22.43 -4.12 44.83
N ARG A 18 22.41 -4.30 43.54
CA ARG A 18 22.43 -3.23 42.56
C ARG A 18 21.39 -3.56 41.50
N THR A 19 20.21 -3.06 41.73
CA THR A 19 19.20 -2.85 40.71
C THR A 19 19.86 -2.13 39.54
N ALA A 20 19.97 -2.86 38.43
CA ALA A 20 20.21 -2.22 37.15
C ALA A 20 18.95 -1.40 36.83
N GLU A 21 18.96 -0.13 37.19
CA GLU A 21 18.07 0.86 36.58
C GLU A 21 18.35 0.83 35.09
N ALA A 22 17.41 0.24 34.36
CA ALA A 22 17.31 0.40 32.93
C ALA A 22 17.11 1.90 32.67
N ILE A 23 18.21 2.57 32.33
CA ILE A 23 18.15 3.89 31.71
C ILE A 23 17.45 3.68 30.39
N ALA A 24 16.14 3.87 30.39
CA ALA A 24 15.38 4.11 29.18
C ALA A 24 15.92 5.42 28.59
N LEU A 25 16.88 5.29 27.69
CA LEU A 25 17.30 6.35 26.81
C LEU A 25 16.10 6.63 25.89
N THR A 26 15.16 7.42 26.40
CA THR A 26 14.20 8.13 25.57
C THR A 26 15.03 9.16 24.80
N THR A 27 15.61 8.75 23.69
CA THR A 27 16.09 9.69 22.68
C THR A 27 14.86 10.40 22.15
N VAL A 28 14.48 11.50 22.81
CA VAL A 28 13.62 12.49 22.21
C VAL A 28 14.41 13.03 21.03
N SER A 29 14.17 12.42 19.87
CA SER A 29 14.62 12.97 18.61
C SER A 29 13.97 14.34 18.49
N THR A 30 14.74 15.37 18.64
CA THR A 30 14.36 16.76 18.34
C THR A 30 14.35 16.99 16.82
N ALA A 31 13.96 15.97 16.06
CA ALA A 31 13.71 16.12 14.64
C ALA A 31 12.58 17.14 14.48
N VAL A 32 12.92 18.28 13.91
CA VAL A 32 11.94 19.31 13.57
C VAL A 32 10.81 18.65 12.77
N GLU A 33 9.59 18.71 13.30
CA GLU A 33 8.42 18.15 12.61
C GLU A 33 8.34 18.69 11.18
N SER A 34 8.22 17.80 10.20
CA SER A 34 8.18 18.25 8.82
C SER A 34 6.96 19.17 8.59
N PRO A 35 7.09 20.25 7.79
CA PRO A 35 5.94 21.12 7.47
C PRO A 35 4.74 20.35 6.92
N LEU A 36 4.99 19.27 6.18
CA LEU A 36 3.97 18.40 5.59
C LEU A 36 3.20 17.64 6.68
N LEU A 37 3.91 17.05 7.64
CA LEU A 37 3.28 16.38 8.78
C LEU A 37 2.46 17.36 9.63
N ARG A 38 2.98 18.55 9.86
CA ARG A 38 2.26 19.61 10.59
C ARG A 38 0.98 20.01 9.86
N MET A 39 1.03 20.20 8.55
CA MET A 39 -0.16 20.49 7.73
C MET A 39 -1.24 19.42 7.91
N THR A 40 -0.90 18.13 7.91
CA THR A 40 -1.89 17.04 8.06
C THR A 40 -2.51 16.98 9.46
N ARG A 41 -1.87 17.56 10.47
CA ARG A 41 -2.37 17.63 11.86
C ARG A 41 -3.17 18.88 12.16
N GLU A 42 -2.77 20.01 11.58
CA GLU A 42 -3.35 21.33 11.86
C GLU A 42 -4.50 21.69 10.91
N THR A 43 -4.67 20.96 9.81
CA THR A 43 -5.69 21.23 8.79
C THR A 43 -6.46 19.95 8.43
N SER A 44 -7.57 20.09 7.72
CA SER A 44 -8.31 18.98 7.13
C SER A 44 -7.69 18.42 5.87
N THR A 45 -6.54 18.94 5.43
CA THR A 45 -5.86 18.53 4.21
C THR A 45 -5.28 17.13 4.38
N GLN A 46 -5.61 16.25 3.45
CA GLN A 46 -4.98 14.95 3.29
C GLN A 46 -4.15 14.96 2.01
N TYR A 47 -2.99 14.31 2.05
CA TYR A 47 -2.22 14.15 0.83
C TYR A 47 -1.91 12.68 0.57
N TRP A 48 -1.72 12.37 -0.70
CA TRP A 48 -1.34 11.06 -1.18
C TRP A 48 0.00 11.15 -1.88
N ASN A 49 0.83 10.12 -1.71
CA ASN A 49 2.10 10.01 -2.40
C ASN A 49 1.89 9.50 -3.84
N ASP A 50 2.56 10.12 -4.81
CA ASP A 50 2.48 9.72 -6.21
C ASP A 50 3.66 8.81 -6.59
N SER A 51 3.77 7.68 -5.89
CA SER A 51 4.77 6.64 -6.15
C SER A 51 4.38 5.32 -5.49
N CYS A 52 4.85 4.20 -6.05
CA CYS A 52 4.79 2.86 -5.47
C CYS A 52 6.16 2.35 -4.97
N ALA A 53 7.23 3.16 -5.04
CA ALA A 53 8.52 2.83 -4.47
C ALA A 53 8.44 2.74 -2.95
N LEU A 54 8.90 1.63 -2.35
CA LEU A 54 8.71 1.37 -0.91
C LEU A 54 9.38 2.41 -0.03
N ALA A 55 10.57 2.87 -0.38
CA ALA A 55 11.28 3.90 0.36
C ALA A 55 10.52 5.24 0.34
N GLU A 56 9.98 5.63 -0.82
CA GLU A 56 9.20 6.86 -0.97
C GLU A 56 7.87 6.78 -0.22
N LEU A 57 7.19 5.62 -0.27
CA LEU A 57 5.96 5.37 0.49
C LEU A 57 6.20 5.44 2.00
N THR A 58 7.25 4.79 2.50
CA THR A 58 7.61 4.82 3.92
C THR A 58 7.88 6.26 4.36
N TYR A 59 8.72 6.98 3.60
CA TYR A 59 9.01 8.39 3.85
C TYR A 59 7.73 9.25 3.89
N ALA A 60 6.81 9.04 2.95
CA ALA A 60 5.57 9.79 2.88
C ALA A 60 4.62 9.49 4.06
N VAL A 61 4.46 8.19 4.42
CA VAL A 61 3.62 7.76 5.56
C VAL A 61 4.14 8.34 6.89
N GLU A 62 5.46 8.34 7.11
CA GLU A 62 6.07 8.98 8.29
C GLU A 62 5.77 10.48 8.36
N ARG A 63 5.44 11.11 7.23
CA ARG A 63 5.08 12.54 7.12
C ARG A 63 3.61 12.80 6.94
N GLY A 64 2.78 11.80 7.26
CA GLY A 64 1.34 11.95 7.33
C GLY A 64 0.58 11.67 6.03
N ALA A 65 1.20 11.03 5.03
CA ALA A 65 0.46 10.57 3.85
C ALA A 65 -0.66 9.61 4.26
N THR A 66 -1.85 9.83 3.70
CA THR A 66 -3.04 9.04 3.98
C THR A 66 -3.38 8.05 2.87
N GLY A 67 -2.56 7.98 1.85
CA GLY A 67 -2.68 7.05 0.73
C GLY A 67 -1.59 7.25 -0.29
N ALA A 68 -1.64 6.47 -1.36
CA ALA A 68 -0.74 6.62 -2.49
C ALA A 68 -1.42 6.25 -3.81
N THR A 69 -0.85 6.74 -4.90
CA THR A 69 -1.29 6.42 -6.26
C THR A 69 -0.12 5.97 -7.11
N SER A 70 -0.42 5.14 -8.08
CA SER A 70 0.53 4.68 -9.08
C SER A 70 -0.14 4.59 -10.44
N ASN A 71 0.68 4.50 -11.47
CA ASN A 71 0.28 4.22 -12.85
C ASN A 71 1.42 3.52 -13.58
N PRO A 72 1.24 2.99 -14.80
CA PRO A 72 2.30 2.28 -15.50
C PRO A 72 3.59 3.08 -15.73
N SER A 73 3.49 4.41 -15.91
CA SER A 73 4.67 5.27 -16.07
C SER A 73 5.47 5.38 -14.76
N ILE A 74 4.78 5.53 -13.63
CA ILE A 74 5.40 5.53 -12.30
C ILE A 74 6.08 4.20 -12.03
N VAL A 75 5.42 3.08 -12.33
CA VAL A 75 6.01 1.73 -12.20
C VAL A 75 7.30 1.63 -13.02
N LEU A 76 7.29 2.10 -14.27
CA LEU A 76 8.48 2.11 -15.11
C LEU A 76 9.62 2.92 -14.50
N GLU A 77 9.33 4.08 -13.93
CA GLU A 77 10.36 4.90 -13.27
C GLU A 77 10.91 4.22 -12.01
N VAL A 78 10.07 3.55 -11.22
CA VAL A 78 10.51 2.74 -10.07
C VAL A 78 11.41 1.59 -10.52
N LEU A 79 11.03 0.85 -11.58
CA LEU A 79 11.83 -0.23 -12.14
C LEU A 79 13.20 0.26 -12.63
N LYS A 80 13.27 1.43 -13.26
CA LYS A 80 14.54 2.04 -13.69
C LYS A 80 15.41 2.47 -12.51
N LYS A 81 14.80 3.14 -11.52
CA LYS A 81 15.48 3.70 -10.36
C LYS A 81 15.99 2.60 -9.40
N GLU A 82 15.21 1.53 -9.25
CA GLU A 82 15.49 0.41 -8.37
C GLU A 82 15.90 -0.85 -9.18
N ARG A 83 16.60 -0.68 -10.31
CA ARG A 83 16.94 -1.76 -11.24
C ARG A 83 17.64 -2.93 -10.56
N GLU A 84 18.60 -2.67 -9.70
CA GLU A 84 19.35 -3.71 -8.99
C GLU A 84 18.45 -4.60 -8.12
N HIS A 85 17.39 -4.01 -7.57
CA HIS A 85 16.39 -4.72 -6.78
C HIS A 85 15.43 -5.55 -7.66
N TRP A 86 14.94 -4.97 -8.75
CA TRP A 86 13.89 -5.59 -9.56
C TRP A 86 14.41 -6.54 -10.65
N GLN A 87 15.61 -6.32 -11.18
CA GLN A 87 16.17 -7.16 -12.25
C GLN A 87 16.25 -8.65 -11.88
N PRO A 88 16.72 -9.07 -10.69
CA PRO A 88 16.71 -10.47 -10.30
C PRO A 88 15.29 -11.06 -10.27
N ARG A 89 14.30 -10.28 -9.83
CA ARG A 89 12.90 -10.74 -9.78
C ARG A 89 12.30 -10.88 -11.17
N ILE A 90 12.60 -9.97 -12.10
CA ILE A 90 12.17 -10.06 -13.49
C ILE A 90 12.70 -11.36 -14.12
N LEU A 91 13.99 -11.65 -13.93
CA LEU A 91 14.61 -12.87 -14.45
C LEU A 91 14.00 -14.12 -13.82
N ALA A 92 13.71 -14.10 -12.53
CA ALA A 92 13.06 -15.21 -11.84
C ALA A 92 11.66 -15.47 -12.40
N LEU A 93 10.82 -14.42 -12.53
CA LEU A 93 9.48 -14.54 -13.12
C LEU A 93 9.52 -15.08 -14.56
N ALA A 94 10.46 -14.61 -15.37
CA ALA A 94 10.62 -15.10 -16.75
C ALA A 94 11.02 -16.59 -16.79
N ALA A 95 11.82 -17.05 -15.84
CA ALA A 95 12.20 -18.46 -15.72
C ALA A 95 11.06 -19.33 -15.15
N GLU A 96 10.29 -18.81 -14.19
CA GLU A 96 9.12 -19.48 -13.59
C GLU A 96 7.97 -19.63 -14.62
N HIS A 97 7.85 -18.67 -15.54
CA HIS A 97 6.77 -18.57 -16.51
C HIS A 97 7.28 -18.37 -17.95
N PRO A 98 7.92 -19.39 -18.55
CA PRO A 98 8.58 -19.26 -19.86
C PRO A 98 7.63 -18.98 -21.04
N THR A 99 6.32 -19.12 -20.84
CA THR A 99 5.29 -18.83 -21.86
C THR A 99 4.67 -17.44 -21.71
N TRP A 100 5.02 -16.71 -20.66
CA TRP A 100 4.47 -15.38 -20.44
C TRP A 100 5.08 -14.37 -21.41
N SER A 101 4.21 -13.47 -21.87
CA SER A 101 4.66 -12.30 -22.62
C SER A 101 5.29 -11.26 -21.69
N GLU A 102 5.97 -10.29 -22.27
CA GLU A 102 6.49 -9.12 -21.55
C GLU A 102 5.37 -8.34 -20.84
N VAL A 103 4.16 -8.35 -21.41
CA VAL A 103 2.98 -7.73 -20.81
C VAL A 103 2.56 -8.49 -19.55
N ASP A 104 2.55 -9.83 -19.60
CA ASP A 104 2.19 -10.65 -18.43
C ASP A 104 3.20 -10.45 -17.29
N LEU A 105 4.50 -10.45 -17.62
CA LEU A 105 5.56 -10.17 -16.66
C LEU A 105 5.41 -8.77 -16.03
N THR A 106 5.07 -7.77 -16.85
CA THR A 106 4.86 -6.40 -16.38
C THR A 106 3.70 -6.33 -15.39
N TRP A 107 2.58 -6.99 -15.68
CA TRP A 107 1.42 -7.00 -14.78
C TRP A 107 1.68 -7.78 -13.50
N ALA A 108 2.45 -8.85 -13.56
CA ALA A 108 2.89 -9.56 -12.36
C ALA A 108 3.74 -8.66 -11.45
N LEU A 109 4.70 -7.93 -12.02
CA LEU A 109 5.52 -6.96 -11.27
C LEU A 109 4.68 -5.82 -10.68
N ILE A 110 3.72 -5.28 -11.44
CA ILE A 110 2.77 -4.28 -10.93
C ILE A 110 2.01 -4.85 -9.72
N GLY A 111 1.55 -6.10 -9.80
CA GLY A 111 0.87 -6.78 -8.70
C GLY A 111 1.75 -6.93 -7.45
N GLU A 112 3.03 -7.31 -7.63
CA GLU A 112 3.97 -7.41 -6.52
C GLU A 112 4.27 -6.04 -5.88
N MET A 113 4.51 -5.01 -6.69
CA MET A 113 4.72 -3.65 -6.19
C MET A 113 3.50 -3.15 -5.43
N ALA A 114 2.32 -3.44 -5.96
CA ALA A 114 1.05 -3.08 -5.35
C ALA A 114 0.86 -3.74 -3.98
N THR A 115 1.10 -5.03 -3.88
CA THR A 115 0.98 -5.78 -2.62
C THR A 115 1.94 -5.24 -1.57
N ARG A 116 3.19 -4.98 -1.95
CA ARG A 116 4.20 -4.41 -1.05
C ARG A 116 3.84 -2.97 -0.63
N GLY A 117 3.43 -2.13 -1.57
CA GLY A 117 3.03 -0.75 -1.29
C GLY A 117 1.77 -0.68 -0.42
N ALA A 118 0.78 -1.55 -0.65
CA ALA A 118 -0.39 -1.68 0.20
C ALA A 118 0.00 -2.08 1.63
N GLY A 119 1.00 -2.96 1.80
CA GLY A 119 1.55 -3.33 3.10
C GLY A 119 2.12 -2.14 3.88
N VAL A 120 2.83 -1.22 3.24
CA VAL A 120 3.33 0.02 3.88
C VAL A 120 2.18 0.91 4.37
N LEU A 121 1.07 0.94 3.64
CA LEU A 121 -0.11 1.74 3.96
C LEU A 121 -1.10 1.05 4.92
N ALA A 122 -0.96 -0.25 5.16
CA ALA A 122 -1.87 -1.04 5.99
C ALA A 122 -2.06 -0.46 7.42
N PRO A 123 -1.02 0.00 8.14
CA PRO A 123 -1.22 0.60 9.46
C PRO A 123 -2.07 1.88 9.43
N VAL A 124 -2.01 2.65 8.35
CA VAL A 124 -2.88 3.83 8.15
C VAL A 124 -4.32 3.38 7.89
N PHE A 125 -4.50 2.35 7.05
CA PHE A 125 -5.80 1.79 6.72
C PHE A 125 -6.52 1.25 7.96
N GLU A 126 -5.84 0.49 8.80
CA GLU A 126 -6.38 -0.07 10.04
C GLU A 126 -6.74 1.04 11.04
N ARG A 127 -5.82 1.96 11.31
CA ARG A 127 -6.04 3.09 12.23
C ARG A 127 -7.21 3.96 11.80
N MET A 128 -7.42 4.13 10.50
CA MET A 128 -8.49 4.95 9.93
C MET A 128 -9.77 4.15 9.61
N ALA A 129 -9.85 2.90 10.07
CA ALA A 129 -11.00 2.03 9.86
C ALA A 129 -11.42 1.96 8.37
N GLY A 130 -10.46 1.81 7.47
CA GLY A 130 -10.66 1.67 6.03
C GLY A 130 -10.97 2.95 5.26
N ARG A 131 -11.07 4.11 5.94
CA ARG A 131 -11.38 5.39 5.29
C ARG A 131 -10.18 6.04 4.58
N ALA A 132 -8.95 5.63 4.94
CA ALA A 132 -7.69 6.08 4.35
C ALA A 132 -6.70 4.91 4.31
N GLY A 133 -5.45 5.13 3.93
CA GLY A 133 -4.43 4.10 3.86
C GLY A 133 -4.54 3.21 2.62
N ARG A 134 -5.04 3.75 1.52
CA ARG A 134 -5.22 3.00 0.27
C ARG A 134 -4.12 3.28 -0.74
N LEU A 135 -3.77 2.25 -1.50
CA LEU A 135 -2.95 2.35 -2.70
C LEU A 135 -3.85 2.25 -3.94
N SER A 136 -3.82 3.29 -4.77
CA SER A 136 -4.58 3.35 -6.01
C SER A 136 -3.73 2.88 -7.19
N ILE A 137 -4.19 1.81 -7.88
CA ILE A 137 -3.52 1.20 -9.02
C ILE A 137 -4.41 1.31 -10.23
N GLN A 138 -3.83 1.63 -11.38
CA GLN A 138 -4.57 1.85 -12.62
C GLN A 138 -4.78 0.54 -13.39
N VAL A 139 -5.99 0.37 -13.97
CA VAL A 139 -6.24 -0.65 -15.01
C VAL A 139 -5.37 -0.41 -16.24
N ASN A 140 -5.18 -1.44 -17.06
CA ASN A 140 -4.38 -1.36 -18.27
C ASN A 140 -4.90 -0.28 -19.25
N PRO A 141 -4.11 0.77 -19.54
CA PRO A 141 -4.53 1.81 -20.48
C PRO A 141 -4.78 1.29 -21.90
N ALA A 142 -4.17 0.17 -22.30
CA ALA A 142 -4.42 -0.45 -23.60
C ALA A 142 -5.87 -0.94 -23.74
N GLU A 143 -6.54 -1.25 -22.62
CA GLU A 143 -7.93 -1.72 -22.58
C GLU A 143 -8.97 -0.60 -22.46
N HIS A 144 -8.58 0.66 -22.66
CA HIS A 144 -9.41 1.84 -22.45
C HIS A 144 -10.74 1.88 -23.24
N ARG A 145 -10.92 1.00 -24.21
CA ARG A 145 -12.15 0.84 -25.02
C ARG A 145 -12.96 -0.40 -24.65
N HIS A 146 -12.48 -1.23 -23.73
CA HIS A 146 -13.06 -2.52 -23.38
C HIS A 146 -13.46 -2.54 -21.90
N PRO A 147 -14.69 -2.08 -21.54
CA PRO A 147 -15.13 -2.00 -20.16
C PRO A 147 -15.06 -3.34 -19.44
N GLU A 148 -15.41 -4.45 -20.12
CA GLU A 148 -15.40 -5.80 -19.54
C GLU A 148 -13.99 -6.22 -19.12
N ARG A 149 -12.97 -5.94 -19.93
CA ARG A 149 -11.57 -6.26 -19.62
C ARG A 149 -11.03 -5.41 -18.47
N MET A 150 -11.40 -4.12 -18.44
CA MET A 150 -11.05 -3.26 -17.32
C MET A 150 -11.69 -3.74 -16.01
N VAL A 151 -12.94 -4.21 -16.05
CA VAL A 151 -13.63 -4.78 -14.89
C VAL A 151 -12.95 -6.06 -14.43
N GLU A 152 -12.69 -7.01 -15.32
CA GLU A 152 -12.02 -8.26 -14.99
C GLU A 152 -10.66 -7.99 -14.33
N GLN A 153 -9.85 -7.14 -14.92
CA GLN A 153 -8.58 -6.75 -14.35
C GLN A 153 -8.73 -6.07 -12.99
N SER A 154 -9.74 -5.22 -12.82
CA SER A 154 -9.98 -4.53 -11.56
C SER A 154 -10.32 -5.47 -10.41
N LEU A 155 -11.04 -6.55 -10.68
CA LEU A 155 -11.32 -7.59 -9.69
C LEU A 155 -10.03 -8.27 -9.22
N GLY A 156 -9.14 -8.63 -10.14
CA GLY A 156 -7.83 -9.19 -9.82
C GLY A 156 -6.98 -8.22 -9.01
N LEU A 157 -6.91 -6.96 -9.42
CA LEU A 157 -6.13 -5.92 -8.71
C LEU A 157 -6.68 -5.65 -7.30
N SER A 158 -8.00 -5.56 -7.14
CA SER A 158 -8.62 -5.31 -5.84
C SER A 158 -8.45 -6.46 -4.86
N ALA A 159 -8.25 -7.68 -5.35
CA ALA A 159 -8.01 -8.87 -4.54
C ALA A 159 -6.57 -8.95 -3.97
N LEU A 160 -5.63 -8.12 -4.44
CA LEU A 160 -4.24 -8.13 -3.98
C LEU A 160 -4.09 -7.77 -2.50
N ALA A 161 -4.88 -6.81 -2.01
CA ALA A 161 -4.94 -6.44 -0.60
C ALA A 161 -6.22 -5.63 -0.30
N PRO A 162 -6.73 -5.63 0.95
CA PRO A 162 -7.97 -4.96 1.33
C PRO A 162 -7.93 -3.43 1.17
N ASN A 163 -6.75 -2.86 1.14
CA ASN A 163 -6.50 -1.44 0.97
C ASN A 163 -6.02 -1.05 -0.44
N VAL A 164 -6.15 -1.94 -1.41
CA VAL A 164 -6.01 -1.57 -2.82
C VAL A 164 -7.32 -0.99 -3.32
N GLN A 165 -7.23 0.07 -4.11
CA GLN A 165 -8.32 0.62 -4.91
C GLN A 165 -7.88 0.74 -6.36
N VAL A 166 -8.84 0.68 -7.29
CA VAL A 166 -8.52 0.58 -8.71
C VAL A 166 -8.91 1.85 -9.44
N LYS A 167 -7.99 2.34 -10.27
CA LYS A 167 -8.11 3.60 -11.00
C LYS A 167 -8.62 3.36 -12.41
N PHE A 168 -9.80 3.95 -12.74
CA PHE A 168 -10.44 3.90 -14.04
C PHE A 168 -10.40 5.26 -14.74
N PRO A 169 -10.17 5.31 -16.07
CA PRO A 169 -10.25 6.55 -16.82
C PRO A 169 -11.72 7.00 -16.98
N VAL A 170 -11.97 8.31 -16.89
CA VAL A 170 -13.31 8.88 -17.14
C VAL A 170 -13.52 9.06 -18.64
N THR A 171 -13.59 7.95 -19.35
CA THR A 171 -14.02 7.82 -20.75
C THR A 171 -15.37 7.10 -20.80
N THR A 172 -16.04 7.07 -21.94
CA THR A 172 -17.32 6.35 -22.08
C THR A 172 -17.22 4.89 -21.63
N ALA A 173 -16.20 4.17 -22.11
CA ALA A 173 -15.97 2.78 -21.71
C ALA A 173 -15.51 2.68 -20.25
N GLY A 174 -14.68 3.63 -19.79
CA GLY A 174 -14.21 3.67 -18.41
C GLY A 174 -15.34 3.91 -17.41
N LEU A 175 -16.32 4.76 -17.72
CA LEU A 175 -17.51 4.98 -16.89
C LEU A 175 -18.38 3.72 -16.77
N ALA A 176 -18.59 2.99 -17.88
CA ALA A 176 -19.31 1.72 -17.85
C ALA A 176 -18.55 0.67 -16.99
N GLY A 177 -17.23 0.58 -17.14
CA GLY A 177 -16.40 -0.30 -16.33
C GLY A 177 -16.39 0.09 -14.84
N LEU A 178 -16.33 1.39 -14.54
CA LEU A 178 -16.36 1.93 -13.19
C LEU A 178 -17.69 1.61 -12.47
N GLU A 179 -18.82 1.78 -13.14
CA GLU A 179 -20.15 1.40 -12.63
C GLU A 179 -20.20 -0.09 -12.28
N GLU A 180 -19.82 -0.95 -13.22
CA GLU A 180 -19.84 -2.41 -13.04
C GLU A 180 -18.86 -2.85 -11.95
N ALA A 181 -17.63 -2.32 -11.92
CA ALA A 181 -16.66 -2.62 -10.88
C ALA A 181 -17.16 -2.21 -9.49
N THR A 182 -17.82 -1.04 -9.38
CA THR A 182 -18.45 -0.58 -8.14
C THR A 182 -19.58 -1.52 -7.70
N ALA A 183 -20.43 -1.97 -8.63
CA ALA A 183 -21.48 -2.95 -8.33
C ALA A 183 -20.91 -4.27 -7.81
N ARG A 184 -19.75 -4.69 -8.29
CA ARG A 184 -19.02 -5.88 -7.81
C ARG A 184 -18.17 -5.64 -6.55
N GLY A 185 -18.21 -4.43 -6.00
CA GLY A 185 -17.58 -4.11 -4.72
C GLY A 185 -16.14 -3.65 -4.78
N VAL A 186 -15.62 -3.35 -5.96
CA VAL A 186 -14.30 -2.75 -6.11
C VAL A 186 -14.34 -1.30 -5.62
N THR A 187 -13.38 -0.93 -4.77
CA THR A 187 -13.16 0.48 -4.43
C THR A 187 -12.42 1.14 -5.59
N ILE A 188 -12.94 2.24 -6.10
CA ILE A 188 -12.44 2.86 -7.32
C ILE A 188 -11.85 4.27 -7.11
N THR A 189 -11.00 4.66 -8.05
CA THR A 189 -10.57 6.04 -8.28
C THR A 189 -10.92 6.42 -9.71
N ALA A 190 -11.63 7.54 -9.89
CA ALA A 190 -11.85 8.11 -11.21
C ALA A 190 -10.64 8.98 -11.61
N THR A 191 -10.04 8.72 -12.78
CA THR A 191 -8.89 9.49 -13.29
C THR A 191 -9.15 10.02 -14.69
N VAL A 192 -8.31 10.94 -15.17
CA VAL A 192 -8.48 11.59 -16.48
C VAL A 192 -9.83 12.32 -16.56
N SER A 193 -10.21 12.96 -15.45
CA SER A 193 -11.42 13.76 -15.32
C SER A 193 -11.03 15.25 -15.28
N PHE A 194 -11.19 15.95 -16.40
CA PHE A 194 -10.70 17.31 -16.59
C PHE A 194 -11.83 18.35 -16.72
N SER A 195 -13.09 17.90 -16.67
CA SER A 195 -14.24 18.78 -16.76
C SER A 195 -15.29 18.45 -15.69
N VAL A 196 -16.13 19.43 -15.36
CA VAL A 196 -17.26 19.23 -14.44
C VAL A 196 -18.18 18.11 -14.94
N ALA A 197 -18.46 18.07 -16.24
CA ALA A 197 -19.30 17.03 -16.83
C ALA A 197 -18.73 15.62 -16.61
N GLN A 198 -17.41 15.44 -16.74
CA GLN A 198 -16.76 14.16 -16.46
C GLN A 198 -16.82 13.80 -14.98
N ALA A 199 -16.61 14.76 -14.08
CA ALA A 199 -16.69 14.52 -12.64
C ALA A 199 -18.12 14.11 -12.22
N VAL A 200 -19.15 14.78 -12.74
CA VAL A 200 -20.54 14.42 -12.50
C VAL A 200 -20.85 13.03 -13.04
N ALA A 201 -20.48 12.74 -14.30
CA ALA A 201 -20.71 11.42 -14.89
C ALA A 201 -20.02 10.28 -14.10
N ALA A 202 -18.83 10.52 -13.56
CA ALA A 202 -18.16 9.56 -12.70
C ALA A 202 -18.91 9.33 -11.38
N ALA A 203 -19.39 10.40 -10.74
CA ALA A 203 -20.19 10.30 -9.52
C ALA A 203 -21.50 9.52 -9.75
N GLU A 204 -22.24 9.85 -10.81
CA GLU A 204 -23.46 9.15 -11.19
C GLU A 204 -23.22 7.66 -11.50
N ALA A 205 -22.11 7.32 -12.16
CA ALA A 205 -21.75 5.92 -12.42
C ALA A 205 -21.46 5.16 -11.11
N VAL A 206 -20.79 5.80 -10.14
CA VAL A 206 -20.60 5.22 -8.79
C VAL A 206 -21.93 4.99 -8.09
N GLU A 207 -22.83 5.99 -8.11
CA GLU A 207 -24.16 5.88 -7.48
C GLU A 207 -24.95 4.71 -8.05
N ARG A 208 -25.06 4.59 -9.39
CA ARG A 208 -25.73 3.45 -10.04
C ARG A 208 -25.07 2.11 -9.67
N GLY A 209 -23.75 2.05 -9.63
CA GLY A 209 -23.02 0.86 -9.19
C GLY A 209 -23.36 0.47 -7.75
N LEU A 210 -23.41 1.43 -6.84
CA LEU A 210 -23.79 1.21 -5.43
C LEU A 210 -25.25 0.78 -5.28
N GLU A 211 -26.18 1.33 -6.05
CA GLU A 211 -27.58 0.92 -6.07
C GLU A 211 -27.72 -0.56 -6.49
N ARG A 212 -27.06 -0.93 -7.58
CA ARG A 212 -27.04 -2.32 -8.08
C ARG A 212 -26.43 -3.30 -7.09
N ARG A 213 -25.49 -2.86 -6.26
CA ARG A 213 -24.88 -3.69 -5.21
C ARG A 213 -25.82 -3.93 -4.03
N ARG A 214 -26.77 -3.03 -3.77
CA ARG A 214 -27.71 -3.11 -2.66
C ARG A 214 -28.96 -3.94 -3.00
N SER A 215 -29.29 -4.05 -4.30
CA SER A 215 -30.39 -4.86 -4.82
C SER A 215 -30.02 -6.37 -4.85
#